data_a2a6fe506729058ed071a4bcff899cc5
#
_entry.id   a2a6fe506729058ed071a4bcff899cc5
#
_cell.length_a   1.000
_cell.length_b   1.000
_cell.length_c   1.000
_cell.angle_alpha   90.00
_cell.angle_beta   90.00
_cell.angle_gamma   90.00
#
_symmetry.space_group_name_H-M   'P 1'
#
loop_
_entity.id
_entity.type
_entity.pdbx_description
1 polymer ?
#
loop_
_entity_poly.entity_id
_entity_poly.type
_entity_poly.pdbx_seq_one_letter_code
_entity_poly.pdbx_strand_id
1 'polypeptide(L)'
;MAAKHTPSLIPLCHPLFIEKVSVTFEMLKSKNTLKVMAEVLCTGKTGVEMEALSAVSVACLTIYDMMKFLGQYMTIAEIKLVHKSGGKSGVYNR
;
A
#
# COMPACT_ATOMS: atom_id res chain seq x y z
N MET A 1 10.13 -5.20 -4.44
CA MET A 1 8.82 -4.62 -4.15
C MET A 1 8.42 -4.88 -2.70
N ALA A 2 7.91 -3.86 -2.05
CA ALA A 2 7.54 -3.93 -0.64
C ALA A 2 6.49 -5.02 -0.35
N ALA A 3 5.49 -5.19 -1.24
CA ALA A 3 4.45 -6.18 -1.03
C ALA A 3 5.00 -7.60 -0.96
N LYS A 4 6.01 -7.90 -1.76
CA LYS A 4 6.66 -9.22 -1.78
C LYS A 4 7.59 -9.42 -0.59
N HIS A 5 8.01 -8.33 0.05
CA HIS A 5 8.91 -8.36 1.19
C HIS A 5 8.19 -8.19 2.53
N THR A 6 6.84 -8.17 2.53
CA THR A 6 6.08 -8.02 3.75
C THR A 6 6.46 -9.03 4.83
N PRO A 7 6.69 -10.31 4.52
CA PRO A 7 7.11 -11.27 5.55
C PRO A 7 8.43 -10.91 6.23
N SER A 8 9.31 -10.18 5.53
CA SER A 8 10.57 -9.70 6.11
C SER A 8 10.36 -8.44 6.95
N LEU A 9 9.38 -7.63 6.60
CA LEU A 9 9.07 -6.38 7.32
C LEU A 9 8.22 -6.63 8.56
N ILE A 10 7.35 -7.62 8.50
CA ILE A 10 6.41 -7.94 9.58
C ILE A 10 6.59 -9.41 9.94
N PRO A 11 7.33 -9.70 11.04
CA PRO A 11 7.71 -11.08 11.36
C PRO A 11 6.55 -12.07 11.55
N LEU A 12 5.36 -11.57 11.89
CA LEU A 12 4.20 -12.44 12.12
C LEU A 12 3.35 -12.66 10.88
N CYS A 13 3.69 -12.03 9.75
CA CYS A 13 3.00 -12.26 8.49
C CYS A 13 3.47 -13.56 7.85
N HIS A 14 2.53 -14.31 7.31
CA HIS A 14 2.85 -15.52 6.54
C HIS A 14 3.21 -15.13 5.11
N PRO A 15 4.22 -15.80 4.51
CA PRO A 15 4.50 -15.60 3.08
C PRO A 15 3.31 -16.00 2.23
N LEU A 16 2.98 -15.16 1.25
CA LEU A 16 1.87 -15.38 0.35
C LEU A 16 2.37 -15.43 -1.09
N PHE A 17 1.67 -16.18 -1.93
CA PHE A 17 1.95 -16.22 -3.35
C PHE A 17 1.26 -15.04 -4.02
N ILE A 18 2.02 -14.01 -4.32
CA ILE A 18 1.50 -12.76 -4.89
C ILE A 18 1.46 -12.87 -6.42
N GLU A 19 0.25 -12.73 -6.99
CA GLU A 19 0.05 -12.76 -8.44
C GLU A 19 0.29 -11.41 -9.09
N LYS A 20 -0.13 -10.33 -8.43
CA LYS A 20 -0.09 -9.00 -9.00
C LYS A 20 0.05 -7.95 -7.93
N VAL A 21 0.92 -6.98 -8.19
CA VAL A 21 1.01 -5.77 -7.40
C VAL A 21 0.95 -4.59 -8.36
N SER A 22 0.06 -3.64 -8.11
CA SER A 22 0.01 -2.42 -8.89
C SER A 22 -0.08 -1.22 -7.95
N VAL A 23 0.62 -0.14 -8.32
CA VAL A 23 0.59 1.12 -7.59
C VAL A 23 0.19 2.20 -8.58
N THR A 24 -0.80 2.98 -8.21
CA THR A 24 -1.31 4.07 -9.04
C THR A 24 -1.32 5.36 -8.26
N PHE A 25 -1.34 6.48 -8.98
CA PHE A 25 -1.23 7.81 -8.40
C PHE A 25 -2.30 8.71 -8.98
N GLU A 26 -2.83 9.59 -8.14
CA GLU A 26 -3.80 10.58 -8.57
C GLU A 26 -3.47 11.92 -7.93
N MET A 27 -3.28 12.94 -8.75
CA MET A 27 -3.02 14.29 -8.24
C MET A 27 -4.34 14.99 -7.92
N LEU A 28 -4.52 15.38 -6.67
CA LEU A 28 -5.67 16.13 -6.22
C LEU A 28 -5.27 17.59 -6.10
N LYS A 29 -5.35 18.32 -7.21
CA LYS A 29 -4.81 19.69 -7.31
C LYS A 29 -5.44 20.66 -6.33
N SER A 30 -6.74 20.57 -6.12
CA SER A 30 -7.45 21.46 -5.20
C SER A 30 -7.01 21.30 -3.74
N LYS A 31 -6.39 20.17 -3.42
CA LYS A 31 -5.94 19.86 -2.06
C LYS A 31 -4.42 19.85 -1.92
N ASN A 32 -3.69 20.12 -3.00
CA ASN A 32 -2.22 19.98 -3.03
C ASN A 32 -1.79 18.61 -2.50
N THR A 33 -2.46 17.56 -2.96
CA THR A 33 -2.30 16.22 -2.42
C THR A 33 -2.07 15.24 -3.55
N LEU A 34 -1.16 14.30 -3.32
CA LEU A 34 -0.98 13.15 -4.18
C LEU A 34 -1.57 11.94 -3.48
N LYS A 35 -2.57 11.35 -4.11
CA LYS A 35 -3.19 10.13 -3.61
C LYS A 35 -2.49 8.92 -4.22
N VAL A 36 -2.03 8.01 -3.37
CA VAL A 36 -1.33 6.81 -3.80
C VAL A 36 -2.20 5.60 -3.46
N MET A 37 -2.40 4.73 -4.43
CA MET A 37 -3.20 3.53 -4.26
C MET A 37 -2.37 2.31 -4.63
N ALA A 38 -2.45 1.27 -3.83
CA ALA A 38 -1.82 0.00 -4.12
C ALA A 38 -2.86 -1.10 -4.12
N GLU A 39 -2.76 -1.99 -5.10
CA GLU A 39 -3.60 -3.18 -5.19
C GLU A 39 -2.72 -4.40 -5.23
N VAL A 40 -3.05 -5.39 -4.40
CA VAL A 40 -2.33 -6.66 -4.37
C VAL A 40 -3.33 -7.80 -4.52
N LEU A 41 -3.02 -8.70 -5.43
CA LEU A 41 -3.80 -9.91 -5.67
C LEU A 41 -2.95 -11.12 -5.40
N CYS A 42 -3.53 -12.13 -4.77
CA CYS A 42 -2.85 -13.41 -4.57
C CYS A 42 -3.82 -14.57 -4.73
N THR A 43 -3.25 -15.74 -4.98
CA THR A 43 -4.00 -17.00 -4.95
C THR A 43 -3.96 -17.52 -3.53
N GLY A 44 -5.11 -17.97 -3.02
CA GLY A 44 -5.15 -18.59 -1.71
C GLY A 44 -6.29 -18.03 -0.87
N LYS A 45 -6.37 -18.53 0.35
CA LYS A 45 -7.46 -18.23 1.28
C LYS A 45 -7.17 -17.04 2.20
N THR A 46 -5.92 -16.61 2.25
CA THR A 46 -5.50 -15.52 3.14
C THR A 46 -5.54 -14.19 2.39
N GLY A 47 -6.03 -13.16 3.07
CA GLY A 47 -6.04 -11.82 2.50
C GLY A 47 -4.64 -11.23 2.40
N VAL A 48 -4.50 -10.15 1.63
CA VAL A 48 -3.23 -9.51 1.35
C VAL A 48 -3.18 -8.07 1.82
N GLU A 49 -3.92 -7.76 2.89
CA GLU A 49 -4.00 -6.38 3.40
C GLU A 49 -2.65 -5.86 3.86
N MET A 50 -1.83 -6.69 4.49
CA MET A 50 -0.51 -6.23 4.96
C MET A 50 0.43 -5.98 3.79
N GLU A 51 0.34 -6.79 2.74
CA GLU A 51 1.13 -6.60 1.52
C GLU A 51 0.74 -5.30 0.83
N ALA A 52 -0.56 -5.01 0.75
CA ALA A 52 -1.05 -3.77 0.14
C ALA A 52 -0.65 -2.55 0.97
N LEU A 53 -0.80 -2.62 2.29
CA LEU A 53 -0.41 -1.54 3.19
C LEU A 53 1.10 -1.29 3.14
N SER A 54 1.89 -2.36 3.06
CA SER A 54 3.35 -2.23 2.92
C SER A 54 3.72 -1.57 1.59
N ALA A 55 3.08 -1.99 0.50
CA ALA A 55 3.35 -1.42 -0.82
C ALA A 55 3.05 0.07 -0.87
N VAL A 56 1.87 0.49 -0.37
CA VAL A 56 1.50 1.91 -0.41
C VAL A 56 2.37 2.73 0.53
N SER A 57 2.75 2.18 1.68
CA SER A 57 3.61 2.88 2.64
C SER A 57 4.99 3.15 2.05
N VAL A 58 5.61 2.14 1.43
CA VAL A 58 6.93 2.30 0.81
C VAL A 58 6.85 3.24 -0.38
N ALA A 59 5.78 3.19 -1.17
CA ALA A 59 5.58 4.12 -2.27
C ALA A 59 5.54 5.56 -1.76
N CYS A 60 4.80 5.82 -0.69
CA CYS A 60 4.73 7.16 -0.08
C CYS A 60 6.09 7.60 0.46
N LEU A 61 6.82 6.72 1.13
CA LEU A 61 8.15 7.03 1.64
C LEU A 61 9.12 7.34 0.50
N THR A 62 9.04 6.60 -0.58
CA THR A 62 9.89 6.83 -1.75
C THR A 62 9.62 8.20 -2.36
N ILE A 63 8.34 8.55 -2.53
CA ILE A 63 7.95 9.86 -3.06
C ILE A 63 8.45 10.97 -2.13
N TYR A 64 8.28 10.79 -0.83
CA TYR A 64 8.75 11.76 0.16
C TYR A 64 10.26 11.98 0.02
N ASP A 65 11.01 10.89 -0.06
CA ASP A 65 12.46 10.97 -0.18
C ASP A 65 12.90 11.67 -1.47
N MET A 66 12.22 11.36 -2.58
CA MET A 66 12.54 11.96 -3.86
C MET A 66 12.19 13.44 -3.96
N MET A 67 11.18 13.88 -3.19
CA MET A 67 10.66 15.24 -3.29
C MET A 67 11.14 16.18 -2.18
N LYS A 68 11.80 15.65 -1.15
CA LYS A 68 12.19 16.46 0.02
C LYS A 68 13.17 17.59 -0.33
N PHE A 69 13.91 17.45 -1.43
CA PHE A 69 14.87 18.47 -1.87
C PHE A 69 14.20 19.78 -2.27
N LEU A 70 12.89 19.77 -2.53
CA LEU A 70 12.14 20.96 -2.87
C LEU A 70 11.97 21.91 -1.66
N GLY A 71 12.40 21.49 -0.48
CA GLY A 71 12.35 22.31 0.71
C GLY A 71 10.95 22.55 1.26
N GLN A 72 9.99 21.75 0.87
CA GLN A 72 8.61 21.87 1.34
C GLN A 72 8.31 20.82 2.40
N TYR A 73 7.44 21.18 3.33
CA TYR A 73 6.97 20.25 4.32
C TYR A 73 5.89 19.37 3.72
N MET A 74 6.10 18.07 3.79
CA MET A 74 5.15 17.09 3.29
C MET A 74 4.69 16.22 4.46
N THR A 75 3.46 15.74 4.36
CA THR A 75 2.90 14.83 5.35
C THR A 75 2.40 13.58 4.65
N ILE A 76 2.79 12.42 5.17
CA ILE A 76 2.19 11.16 4.78
C ILE A 76 1.05 10.91 5.76
N ALA A 77 -0.17 10.83 5.25
CA ALA A 77 -1.36 10.75 6.08
C ALA A 77 -2.36 9.73 5.55
N GLU A 78 -3.21 9.24 6.42
CA GLU A 78 -4.35 8.39 6.06
C GLU A 78 -4.00 7.13 5.28
N ILE A 79 -2.96 6.43 5.69
CA ILE A 79 -2.68 5.11 5.13
C ILE A 79 -3.73 4.15 5.71
N LYS A 80 -4.58 3.61 4.83
CA LYS A 80 -5.70 2.80 5.28
C LYS A 80 -6.10 1.77 4.23
N LEU A 81 -6.72 0.71 4.69
CA LEU A 81 -7.31 -0.30 3.83
C LEU A 81 -8.65 0.22 3.30
N VAL A 82 -8.83 0.20 1.97
CA VAL A 82 -10.07 0.67 1.34
C VAL A 82 -10.97 -0.49 0.97
N HIS A 83 -10.38 -1.57 0.44
CA HIS A 83 -11.15 -2.73 -0.02
C HIS A 83 -10.38 -4.00 0.27
N LYS A 84 -11.08 -5.01 0.73
CA LYS A 84 -10.55 -6.35 0.93
C LYS A 84 -11.61 -7.36 0.55
N SER A 85 -11.22 -8.40 -0.20
CA SER A 85 -12.10 -9.52 -0.48
C SER A 85 -11.31 -10.82 -0.33
N GLY A 86 -12.01 -11.90 -0.06
CA GLY A 86 -11.39 -13.17 0.29
C GLY A 86 -10.86 -13.19 1.71
N GLY A 87 -10.09 -14.21 2.06
CA GLY A 87 -9.61 -14.40 3.41
C GLY A 87 -10.71 -14.78 4.38
N LYS A 88 -10.41 -14.79 5.67
CA LYS A 88 -11.35 -15.20 6.71
C LYS A 88 -12.43 -14.17 7.00
N SER A 89 -12.14 -12.91 6.76
CA SER A 89 -13.06 -11.81 7.08
C SER A 89 -14.05 -11.49 5.97
N GLY A 90 -13.91 -12.15 4.79
CA GLY A 90 -14.77 -11.88 3.65
C GLY A 90 -14.45 -10.54 3.00
N VAL A 91 -15.49 -9.80 2.61
CA VAL A 91 -15.36 -8.54 1.88
C VAL A 91 -15.36 -7.37 2.86
N TYR A 92 -14.46 -6.42 2.63
CA TYR A 92 -14.36 -5.19 3.41
C TYR A 92 -14.22 -4.01 2.44
N ASN A 93 -15.08 -3.00 2.63
CA ASN A 93 -15.03 -1.75 1.87
C ASN A 93 -15.10 -0.55 2.82
N ARG A 94 -14.31 0.46 2.48
CA ARG A 94 -14.34 1.71 3.22
C ARG A 94 -14.74 2.86 2.32
#